data_c42d5cf3668664542347e616725d6e7f
#
_entry.id   c42d5cf3668664542347e616725d6e7f
#
_cell.length_a   1.000
_cell.length_b   1.000
_cell.length_c   1.000
_cell.angle_alpha   90.00
_cell.angle_beta   90.00
_cell.angle_gamma   90.00
#
_symmetry.space_group_name_H-M   'P 1'
#
loop_
_entity.id
_entity.type
_entity.pdbx_description
1 polymer ?
#
loop_
_entity_poly.entity_id
_entity_poly.type
_entity_poly.pdbx_seq_one_letter_code
_entity_poly.pdbx_strand_id
1 'polypeptide(L)'
;MSAQERSNVITRVEETRWGKRKLLTQLQVPKSNYYRWRARALQGKQDSSTASTRIPWNKLSPPEEAAVLAAAREFPEWSSRQLATWITDHLRLSVGESTVYRLLKREGLVKPPEMQLLAGKEYQRKTSGPHQMWATDASYFRVVGWGYYYMVTVMDDYSRSILAWKLQLDMTSDSLIQVVQLAIDATGMTEVPLADRTRRLSDDGPGYVSRAFRDYLSLVGIRHILAAPYRPQTNGKLERYHQSIKQDVNQVPYEVPGDLEVATLGFVDYYNHRRYHKALSNVTPDDVLRGDGTGS
;
A
#
# COMPACT_ATOMS: atom_id res chain seq x y z
N MET A 1 -10.53 -14.77 -33.47
CA MET A 1 -10.86 -15.64 -34.62
C MET A 1 -10.40 -17.05 -34.31
N SER A 2 -11.30 -18.01 -34.41
CA SER A 2 -11.04 -19.46 -34.24
C SER A 2 -10.22 -20.02 -35.41
N ALA A 3 -9.70 -21.24 -35.26
CA ALA A 3 -8.97 -21.94 -36.34
C ALA A 3 -9.87 -22.14 -37.59
N GLN A 4 -11.14 -22.47 -37.38
CA GLN A 4 -12.13 -22.64 -38.44
C GLN A 4 -12.40 -21.32 -39.19
N GLU A 5 -12.56 -20.23 -38.49
CA GLU A 5 -12.76 -18.90 -39.08
C GLU A 5 -11.57 -18.47 -39.95
N ARG A 6 -10.33 -18.77 -39.49
CA ARG A 6 -9.12 -18.49 -40.26
C ARG A 6 -9.03 -19.31 -41.54
N SER A 7 -9.37 -20.60 -41.43
CA SER A 7 -9.45 -21.48 -42.62
C SER A 7 -10.46 -20.94 -43.64
N ASN A 8 -11.65 -20.57 -43.18
CA ASN A 8 -12.70 -20.02 -44.06
C ASN A 8 -12.26 -18.72 -44.73
N VAL A 9 -11.52 -17.84 -44.00
CA VAL A 9 -10.96 -16.60 -44.59
C VAL A 9 -9.94 -16.92 -45.67
N ILE A 10 -9.05 -17.88 -45.44
CA ILE A 10 -8.04 -18.32 -46.44
C ILE A 10 -8.74 -18.82 -47.71
N THR A 11 -9.67 -19.78 -47.58
CA THR A 11 -10.41 -20.34 -48.70
C THR A 11 -11.14 -19.24 -49.48
N ARG A 12 -11.86 -18.35 -48.80
CA ARG A 12 -12.65 -17.29 -49.42
C ARG A 12 -11.78 -16.27 -50.17
N VAL A 13 -10.55 -15.98 -49.66
CA VAL A 13 -9.59 -15.08 -50.30
C VAL A 13 -8.90 -15.76 -51.52
N GLU A 14 -8.68 -17.07 -51.48
CA GLU A 14 -8.06 -17.83 -52.58
C GLU A 14 -9.05 -18.04 -53.73
N GLU A 15 -10.31 -18.32 -53.45
CA GLU A 15 -11.36 -18.59 -54.47
C GLU A 15 -11.90 -17.34 -55.14
N THR A 16 -11.62 -16.17 -54.60
CA THR A 16 -12.21 -14.92 -55.10
C THR A 16 -11.45 -14.37 -56.31
N ARG A 17 -12.17 -13.93 -57.33
CA ARG A 17 -11.63 -13.17 -58.48
C ARG A 17 -11.34 -11.71 -58.19
N TRP A 18 -11.69 -11.27 -57.01
CA TRP A 18 -11.49 -9.87 -56.60
C TRP A 18 -10.08 -9.68 -56.05
N GLY A 19 -9.57 -8.43 -56.11
CA GLY A 19 -8.25 -8.15 -55.60
C GLY A 19 -8.18 -8.47 -54.10
N LYS A 20 -7.27 -9.38 -53.72
CA LYS A 20 -7.10 -9.88 -52.35
C LYS A 20 -7.07 -8.76 -51.28
N ARG A 21 -6.52 -7.62 -51.63
CA ARG A 21 -6.40 -6.46 -50.73
C ARG A 21 -7.77 -5.88 -50.35
N LYS A 22 -8.69 -5.75 -51.35
CA LYS A 22 -10.05 -5.22 -51.09
C LYS A 22 -10.85 -6.16 -50.20
N LEU A 23 -10.77 -7.46 -50.44
CA LEU A 23 -11.49 -8.45 -49.64
C LEU A 23 -10.98 -8.52 -48.20
N LEU A 24 -9.66 -8.48 -47.99
CA LEU A 24 -9.07 -8.46 -46.64
C LEU A 24 -9.47 -7.21 -45.88
N THR A 25 -9.55 -6.06 -46.51
CA THR A 25 -10.03 -4.81 -45.86
C THR A 25 -11.50 -4.94 -45.45
N GLN A 26 -12.35 -5.52 -46.32
CA GLN A 26 -13.76 -5.72 -46.06
C GLN A 26 -14.01 -6.74 -44.92
N LEU A 27 -13.15 -7.77 -44.81
CA LEU A 27 -13.17 -8.74 -43.73
C LEU A 27 -12.48 -8.23 -42.43
N GLN A 28 -11.97 -7.02 -42.43
CA GLN A 28 -11.20 -6.42 -41.34
C GLN A 28 -10.01 -7.30 -40.88
N VAL A 29 -9.39 -8.02 -41.81
CA VAL A 29 -8.24 -8.89 -41.55
C VAL A 29 -6.96 -8.19 -41.98
N PRO A 30 -6.01 -7.91 -41.08
CA PRO A 30 -4.70 -7.37 -41.44
C PRO A 30 -3.96 -8.32 -42.42
N LYS A 31 -3.38 -7.72 -43.46
CA LYS A 31 -2.66 -8.44 -44.53
C LYS A 31 -1.58 -9.36 -43.96
N SER A 32 -0.84 -8.91 -42.95
CA SER A 32 0.19 -9.70 -42.25
C SER A 32 -0.37 -10.98 -41.60
N ASN A 33 -1.56 -10.87 -41.01
CA ASN A 33 -2.22 -12.01 -40.37
C ASN A 33 -2.64 -13.07 -41.44
N TYR A 34 -3.23 -12.61 -42.54
CA TYR A 34 -3.62 -13.51 -43.63
C TYR A 34 -2.43 -14.30 -44.18
N TYR A 35 -1.33 -13.63 -44.53
CA TYR A 35 -0.15 -14.32 -45.07
C TYR A 35 0.49 -15.28 -44.07
N ARG A 36 0.49 -14.93 -42.79
CA ARG A 36 0.98 -15.80 -41.73
C ARG A 36 0.12 -17.04 -41.59
N TRP A 37 -1.21 -16.92 -41.64
CA TRP A 37 -2.12 -18.05 -41.58
C TRP A 37 -1.99 -18.95 -42.80
N ARG A 38 -1.92 -18.34 -43.98
CA ARG A 38 -1.71 -19.06 -45.25
C ARG A 38 -0.40 -19.87 -45.27
N ALA A 39 0.71 -19.25 -44.84
CA ALA A 39 2.00 -19.93 -44.77
C ALA A 39 1.96 -21.14 -43.79
N ARG A 40 1.25 -21.03 -42.69
CA ARG A 40 1.06 -22.13 -41.72
C ARG A 40 0.20 -23.24 -42.30
N ALA A 41 -0.88 -22.88 -42.97
CA ALA A 41 -1.75 -23.88 -43.64
C ALA A 41 -1.02 -24.67 -44.71
N LEU A 42 -0.18 -23.99 -45.50
CA LEU A 42 0.65 -24.67 -46.53
C LEU A 42 1.73 -25.58 -45.94
N GLN A 43 2.20 -25.30 -44.71
CA GLN A 43 3.19 -26.15 -44.01
C GLN A 43 2.55 -27.34 -43.27
N GLY A 44 1.24 -27.54 -43.39
CA GLY A 44 0.53 -28.60 -42.67
C GLY A 44 0.58 -28.47 -41.14
N LYS A 45 1.05 -27.33 -40.63
CA LYS A 45 1.08 -27.04 -39.20
C LYS A 45 -0.34 -26.67 -38.79
N GLN A 46 -1.05 -27.61 -38.20
CA GLN A 46 -2.29 -27.31 -37.49
C GLN A 46 -2.03 -26.16 -36.50
N ASP A 47 -2.97 -25.22 -36.42
CA ASP A 47 -2.93 -24.16 -35.44
C ASP A 47 -2.82 -24.82 -34.05
N SER A 48 -1.65 -24.85 -33.48
CA SER A 48 -1.40 -25.27 -32.12
C SER A 48 -1.93 -24.22 -31.11
N SER A 49 -3.15 -23.70 -31.39
CA SER A 49 -3.90 -22.85 -30.46
C SER A 49 -4.64 -23.69 -29.40
N THR A 50 -4.58 -25.01 -29.44
CA THR A 50 -4.60 -25.78 -28.21
C THR A 50 -3.32 -25.39 -27.49
N ALA A 51 -3.45 -24.45 -26.57
CA ALA A 51 -2.41 -24.07 -25.65
C ALA A 51 -1.72 -25.37 -25.20
N SER A 52 -0.53 -25.64 -25.74
CA SER A 52 0.38 -26.57 -25.11
C SER A 52 0.43 -26.10 -23.68
N THR A 53 -0.22 -26.85 -22.80
CA THR A 53 -0.17 -26.62 -21.37
C THR A 53 1.26 -26.96 -20.96
N ARG A 54 2.21 -26.09 -21.35
CA ARG A 54 3.54 -26.15 -20.81
C ARG A 54 3.35 -25.90 -19.33
N ILE A 55 3.38 -26.97 -18.57
CA ILE A 55 3.43 -26.90 -17.13
C ILE A 55 4.72 -26.13 -16.82
N PRO A 56 4.65 -24.92 -16.28
CA PRO A 56 5.85 -24.19 -15.90
C PRO A 56 6.66 -25.08 -14.96
N TRP A 57 7.97 -25.11 -15.14
CA TRP A 57 8.89 -25.91 -14.31
C TRP A 57 8.79 -25.59 -12.81
N ASN A 58 8.31 -24.36 -12.46
CA ASN A 58 8.10 -23.85 -11.11
C ASN A 58 6.64 -23.96 -10.65
N LYS A 59 5.80 -24.76 -11.33
CA LYS A 59 4.45 -25.03 -10.85
C LYS A 59 4.53 -25.98 -9.66
N LEU A 60 3.86 -25.59 -8.57
CA LEU A 60 3.74 -26.46 -7.39
C LEU A 60 3.12 -27.80 -7.77
N SER A 61 3.67 -28.87 -7.24
CA SER A 61 3.08 -30.19 -7.30
C SER A 61 1.85 -30.30 -6.38
N PRO A 62 0.95 -31.25 -6.58
CA PRO A 62 -0.21 -31.42 -5.70
C PRO A 62 0.12 -31.53 -4.21
N PRO A 63 1.15 -32.27 -3.77
CA PRO A 63 1.53 -32.31 -2.36
C PRO A 63 2.08 -30.96 -1.85
N GLU A 64 2.79 -30.19 -2.67
CA GLU A 64 3.26 -28.86 -2.30
C GLU A 64 2.10 -27.85 -2.19
N GLU A 65 1.12 -27.90 -3.11
CA GLU A 65 -0.10 -27.11 -3.00
C GLU A 65 -0.86 -27.45 -1.70
N ALA A 66 -0.97 -28.74 -1.36
CA ALA A 66 -1.61 -29.18 -0.13
C ALA A 66 -0.89 -28.68 1.14
N ALA A 67 0.45 -28.65 1.13
CA ALA A 67 1.24 -28.11 2.23
C ALA A 67 1.02 -26.61 2.42
N VAL A 68 0.97 -25.83 1.31
CA VAL A 68 0.66 -24.38 1.38
C VAL A 68 -0.74 -24.15 1.93
N LEU A 69 -1.74 -24.95 1.52
CA LEU A 69 -3.11 -24.81 2.02
C LEU A 69 -3.25 -25.23 3.48
N ALA A 70 -2.50 -26.24 3.93
CA ALA A 70 -2.46 -26.64 5.33
C ALA A 70 -1.92 -25.51 6.19
N ALA A 71 -0.79 -24.91 5.82
CA ALA A 71 -0.23 -23.76 6.51
C ALA A 71 -1.20 -22.56 6.56
N ALA A 72 -1.91 -22.30 5.47
CA ALA A 72 -2.89 -21.20 5.43
C ALA A 72 -4.12 -21.44 6.32
N ARG A 73 -4.48 -22.68 6.56
CA ARG A 73 -5.56 -23.03 7.50
C ARG A 73 -5.11 -22.98 8.96
N GLU A 74 -3.85 -23.27 9.21
CA GLU A 74 -3.23 -23.18 10.54
C GLU A 74 -3.03 -21.71 10.95
N PHE A 75 -2.68 -20.83 10.00
CA PHE A 75 -2.44 -19.42 10.23
C PHE A 75 -3.36 -18.53 9.37
N PRO A 76 -4.68 -18.51 9.64
CA PRO A 76 -5.66 -17.85 8.77
C PRO A 76 -5.59 -16.32 8.76
N GLU A 77 -4.88 -15.72 9.71
CA GLU A 77 -4.63 -14.28 9.83
C GLU A 77 -3.37 -13.82 9.09
N TRP A 78 -2.52 -14.76 8.63
CA TRP A 78 -1.27 -14.39 7.99
C TRP A 78 -1.46 -13.97 6.53
N SER A 79 -0.67 -12.98 6.13
CA SER A 79 -0.59 -12.57 4.73
C SER A 79 0.10 -13.64 3.88
N SER A 80 -0.16 -13.61 2.56
CA SER A 80 0.50 -14.50 1.60
C SER A 80 2.02 -14.41 1.67
N ARG A 81 2.56 -13.25 2.06
CA ARG A 81 4.00 -13.03 2.25
C ARG A 81 4.52 -13.76 3.48
N GLN A 82 3.86 -13.61 4.61
CA GLN A 82 4.24 -14.30 5.86
C GLN A 82 4.18 -15.81 5.68
N LEU A 83 3.10 -16.32 5.04
CA LEU A 83 2.97 -17.74 4.72
C LEU A 83 4.11 -18.22 3.80
N ALA A 84 4.45 -17.47 2.75
CA ALA A 84 5.54 -17.84 1.83
C ALA A 84 6.88 -17.93 2.56
N THR A 85 7.18 -16.98 3.44
CA THR A 85 8.41 -16.99 4.25
C THR A 85 8.44 -18.18 5.18
N TRP A 86 7.37 -18.38 5.96
CA TRP A 86 7.28 -19.49 6.91
C TRP A 86 7.40 -20.88 6.24
N ILE A 87 6.71 -21.06 5.10
CA ILE A 87 6.78 -22.31 4.32
C ILE A 87 8.20 -22.56 3.82
N THR A 88 8.90 -21.53 3.38
CA THR A 88 10.29 -21.64 2.92
C THR A 88 11.21 -22.06 4.07
N ASP A 89 11.03 -21.47 5.25
CA ASP A 89 11.90 -21.70 6.39
C ASP A 89 11.64 -23.06 7.07
N HIS A 90 10.38 -23.47 7.19
CA HIS A 90 9.99 -24.65 7.97
C HIS A 90 9.75 -25.90 7.14
N LEU A 91 9.19 -25.74 5.93
CA LEU A 91 8.87 -26.87 5.05
C LEU A 91 9.93 -27.08 3.96
N ARG A 92 10.97 -26.25 3.91
CA ARG A 92 12.02 -26.25 2.87
C ARG A 92 11.45 -26.22 1.44
N LEU A 93 10.26 -25.66 1.30
CA LEU A 93 9.59 -25.45 0.02
C LEU A 93 9.74 -23.99 -0.40
N SER A 94 10.56 -23.72 -1.42
CA SER A 94 10.72 -22.38 -1.96
C SER A 94 9.47 -21.97 -2.75
N VAL A 95 8.65 -21.11 -2.16
CA VAL A 95 7.41 -20.61 -2.77
C VAL A 95 7.34 -19.07 -2.67
N GLY A 96 7.02 -18.44 -3.79
CA GLY A 96 6.87 -16.96 -3.82
C GLY A 96 5.50 -16.50 -3.34
N GLU A 97 5.43 -15.31 -2.73
CA GLU A 97 4.21 -14.63 -2.27
C GLU A 97 3.09 -14.66 -3.33
N SER A 98 3.41 -14.31 -4.59
CA SER A 98 2.43 -14.30 -5.68
C SER A 98 1.84 -15.67 -5.98
N THR A 99 2.59 -16.75 -5.74
CA THR A 99 2.12 -18.12 -5.93
C THR A 99 1.18 -18.52 -4.81
N VAL A 100 1.56 -18.23 -3.56
CA VAL A 100 0.69 -18.43 -2.39
C VAL A 100 -0.61 -17.65 -2.58
N TYR A 101 -0.55 -16.35 -2.90
CA TYR A 101 -1.75 -15.53 -3.12
C TYR A 101 -2.69 -16.11 -4.18
N ARG A 102 -2.14 -16.52 -5.33
CA ARG A 102 -2.96 -17.11 -6.42
C ARG A 102 -3.61 -18.41 -6.00
N LEU A 103 -2.90 -19.24 -5.23
CA LEU A 103 -3.41 -20.50 -4.72
C LEU A 103 -4.54 -20.24 -3.71
N LEU A 104 -4.32 -19.36 -2.71
CA LEU A 104 -5.33 -18.99 -1.73
C LEU A 104 -6.56 -18.35 -2.37
N LYS A 105 -6.38 -17.51 -3.38
CA LYS A 105 -7.47 -16.89 -4.13
C LYS A 105 -8.30 -17.95 -4.90
N ARG A 106 -7.64 -18.94 -5.51
CA ARG A 106 -8.33 -20.03 -6.20
C ARG A 106 -9.20 -20.86 -5.25
N GLU A 107 -8.72 -21.08 -4.03
CA GLU A 107 -9.40 -21.86 -2.99
C GLU A 107 -10.38 -21.01 -2.13
N GLY A 108 -10.56 -19.73 -2.47
CA GLY A 108 -11.48 -18.85 -1.73
C GLY A 108 -11.02 -18.52 -0.31
N LEU A 109 -9.76 -18.75 0.02
CA LEU A 109 -9.19 -18.49 1.35
C LEU A 109 -8.66 -17.06 1.50
N VAL A 110 -8.57 -16.28 0.43
CA VAL A 110 -8.31 -14.85 0.53
C VAL A 110 -9.59 -14.19 1.02
N LYS A 111 -9.62 -13.87 2.31
CA LYS A 111 -10.67 -12.98 2.83
C LYS A 111 -10.46 -11.61 2.19
N PRO A 112 -11.45 -11.04 1.47
CA PRO A 112 -11.38 -9.63 1.16
C PRO A 112 -11.20 -8.91 2.51
N PRO A 113 -10.33 -7.89 2.61
CA PRO A 113 -10.28 -7.08 3.81
C PRO A 113 -11.72 -6.64 4.07
N GLU A 114 -12.20 -6.86 5.29
CA GLU A 114 -13.48 -6.28 5.72
C GLU A 114 -13.32 -4.76 5.67
N MET A 115 -13.52 -4.22 4.48
CA MET A 115 -13.58 -2.79 4.28
C MET A 115 -14.86 -2.31 4.95
N GLN A 116 -14.71 -1.86 6.19
CA GLN A 116 -15.72 -1.00 6.76
C GLN A 116 -15.71 0.30 5.95
N LEU A 117 -16.62 0.41 5.00
CA LEU A 117 -16.81 1.55 4.10
C LEU A 117 -17.19 2.87 4.81
N LEU A 118 -17.07 2.93 6.12
CA LEU A 118 -17.35 4.11 6.95
C LEU A 118 -16.34 5.25 6.73
N ALA A 119 -15.11 4.96 6.29
CA ALA A 119 -14.04 5.95 6.16
C ALA A 119 -14.31 7.07 5.14
N GLY A 120 -15.14 6.84 4.12
CA GLY A 120 -15.38 7.81 3.07
C GLY A 120 -16.23 9.02 3.46
N LYS A 121 -17.14 8.90 4.43
CA LYS A 121 -18.06 9.97 4.84
C LYS A 121 -17.51 10.84 5.99
N GLU A 122 -16.76 10.28 6.90
CA GLU A 122 -16.24 11.01 8.06
C GLU A 122 -15.08 11.94 7.71
N TYR A 123 -14.29 11.60 6.70
CA TYR A 123 -13.18 12.46 6.23
C TYR A 123 -13.65 13.68 5.43
N GLN A 124 -14.88 13.75 4.99
CA GLN A 124 -15.41 14.92 4.27
C GLN A 124 -15.56 16.15 5.18
N ARG A 125 -15.52 15.98 6.50
CA ARG A 125 -15.52 17.09 7.45
C ARG A 125 -14.09 17.50 7.75
N LYS A 126 -13.67 18.64 7.20
CA LYS A 126 -12.40 19.27 7.55
C LYS A 126 -12.37 19.52 9.07
N THR A 127 -11.20 19.34 9.66
CA THR A 127 -10.94 19.75 11.04
C THR A 127 -11.09 21.26 11.17
N SER A 128 -11.71 21.73 12.22
CA SER A 128 -11.97 23.15 12.51
C SER A 128 -11.19 23.65 13.73
N GLY A 129 -10.45 22.78 14.40
CA GLY A 129 -9.62 23.11 15.56
C GLY A 129 -8.59 22.02 15.84
N PRO A 130 -7.60 22.34 16.69
CA PRO A 130 -6.58 21.39 17.14
C PRO A 130 -7.18 20.17 17.80
N HIS A 131 -6.46 19.07 17.75
CA HIS A 131 -6.77 17.79 18.40
C HIS A 131 -8.09 17.11 18.00
N GLN A 132 -8.80 17.62 17.01
CA GLN A 132 -10.01 16.94 16.51
C GLN A 132 -9.68 15.66 15.74
N MET A 133 -8.53 15.62 15.10
CA MET A 133 -8.04 14.45 14.35
C MET A 133 -6.51 14.44 14.28
N TRP A 134 -5.93 13.31 14.54
CA TRP A 134 -4.51 13.05 14.34
C TRP A 134 -4.30 12.14 13.15
N ALA A 135 -3.36 12.48 12.29
CA ALA A 135 -2.90 11.64 11.19
C ALA A 135 -1.62 10.90 11.61
N THR A 136 -1.53 9.62 11.24
CA THR A 136 -0.31 8.85 11.46
C THR A 136 0.09 8.13 10.18
N ASP A 137 1.39 8.11 9.96
CA ASP A 137 2.00 7.42 8.83
C ASP A 137 3.47 7.13 9.16
N ALA A 138 4.11 6.29 8.36
CA ALA A 138 5.50 5.95 8.52
C ALA A 138 6.31 6.24 7.27
N SER A 139 7.49 6.79 7.48
CA SER A 139 8.49 6.95 6.45
C SER A 139 9.73 6.15 6.80
N TYR A 140 10.44 5.63 5.81
CA TYR A 140 11.66 4.87 6.05
C TYR A 140 12.90 5.66 5.65
N PHE A 141 13.97 5.46 6.44
CA PHE A 141 15.31 6.04 6.24
C PHE A 141 16.35 4.93 6.26
N ARG A 142 17.40 5.09 5.48
CA ARG A 142 18.50 4.14 5.43
C ARG A 142 19.68 4.66 6.24
N VAL A 143 20.21 3.81 7.11
CA VAL A 143 21.48 4.05 7.83
C VAL A 143 22.51 3.08 7.29
N VAL A 144 23.69 3.58 6.92
CA VAL A 144 24.75 2.77 6.31
C VAL A 144 25.23 1.70 7.28
N GLY A 145 25.26 0.46 6.83
CA GLY A 145 25.66 -0.68 7.68
C GLY A 145 24.59 -1.18 8.67
N TRP A 146 23.51 -0.43 8.91
CA TRP A 146 22.46 -0.76 9.87
C TRP A 146 21.12 -1.14 9.21
N GLY A 147 20.90 -0.77 7.94
CA GLY A 147 19.67 -1.08 7.21
C GLY A 147 18.63 0.04 7.23
N TYR A 148 17.35 -0.33 7.26
CA TYR A 148 16.24 0.63 7.22
C TYR A 148 15.62 0.82 8.60
N TYR A 149 15.34 2.09 8.91
CA TYR A 149 14.58 2.52 10.08
C TYR A 149 13.27 3.14 9.63
N TYR A 150 12.21 2.90 10.37
CA TYR A 150 10.87 3.43 10.12
C TYR A 150 10.62 4.60 11.08
N MET A 151 10.44 5.78 10.54
CA MET A 151 9.99 6.93 11.31
C MET A 151 8.47 6.94 11.33
N VAL A 152 7.90 6.52 12.43
CA VAL A 152 6.46 6.65 12.68
C VAL A 152 6.19 8.05 13.23
N THR A 153 5.19 8.74 12.67
CA THR A 153 4.86 10.13 12.99
C THR A 153 3.39 10.26 13.34
N VAL A 154 3.08 11.05 14.36
CA VAL A 154 1.72 11.51 14.70
C VAL A 154 1.66 13.01 14.49
N MET A 155 0.78 13.46 13.59
CA MET A 155 0.56 14.87 13.24
C MET A 155 -0.87 15.28 13.58
N ASP A 156 -1.05 16.44 14.17
CA ASP A 156 -2.37 17.07 14.27
C ASP A 156 -2.84 17.55 12.89
N ASP A 157 -4.01 17.09 12.46
CA ASP A 157 -4.51 17.38 11.10
C ASP A 157 -4.83 18.88 10.90
N TYR A 158 -5.28 19.57 11.95
CA TYR A 158 -5.62 20.99 11.86
C TYR A 158 -4.38 21.87 11.79
N SER A 159 -3.56 21.83 12.83
CA SER A 159 -2.37 22.66 12.98
C SER A 159 -1.18 22.19 12.15
N ARG A 160 -1.16 20.91 11.73
CA ARG A 160 -0.02 20.20 11.10
C ARG A 160 1.19 20.04 12.02
N SER A 161 1.05 20.32 13.31
CA SER A 161 2.10 20.12 14.29
C SER A 161 2.40 18.63 14.46
N ILE A 162 3.67 18.28 14.53
CA ILE A 162 4.13 16.92 14.84
C ILE A 162 4.08 16.76 16.34
N LEU A 163 3.13 15.97 16.81
CA LEU A 163 2.87 15.74 18.23
C LEU A 163 3.84 14.71 18.82
N ALA A 164 4.15 13.69 18.07
CA ALA A 164 5.12 12.67 18.43
C ALA A 164 5.71 12.00 17.18
N TRP A 165 6.92 11.49 17.34
CA TRP A 165 7.59 10.65 16.34
C TRP A 165 8.59 9.73 17.02
N LYS A 166 8.94 8.64 16.36
CA LYS A 166 9.99 7.74 16.81
C LYS A 166 10.57 6.96 15.64
N LEU A 167 11.89 6.72 15.65
CA LEU A 167 12.55 5.78 14.77
C LEU A 167 12.37 4.37 15.33
N GLN A 168 11.89 3.46 14.50
CA GLN A 168 11.60 2.07 14.83
C GLN A 168 12.33 1.13 13.85
N LEU A 169 12.64 -0.07 14.30
CA LEU A 169 13.24 -1.11 13.44
C LEU A 169 12.19 -1.84 12.61
N ASP A 170 10.94 -1.76 13.02
CA ASP A 170 9.80 -2.45 12.39
C ASP A 170 8.53 -1.59 12.40
N MET A 171 7.48 -2.14 11.81
CA MET A 171 6.14 -1.55 11.72
C MET A 171 5.11 -2.43 12.41
N THR A 172 5.50 -3.05 13.52
CA THR A 172 4.58 -3.84 14.34
C THR A 172 3.54 -2.96 15.03
N SER A 173 2.45 -3.58 15.48
CA SER A 173 1.44 -2.87 16.28
C SER A 173 2.02 -2.22 17.53
N ASP A 174 2.97 -2.89 18.18
CA ASP A 174 3.60 -2.38 19.41
C ASP A 174 4.45 -1.15 19.14
N SER A 175 5.19 -1.13 18.02
CA SER A 175 5.95 0.03 17.55
C SER A 175 5.03 1.22 17.27
N LEU A 176 3.86 0.98 16.68
CA LEU A 176 2.86 2.03 16.41
C LEU A 176 2.19 2.53 17.69
N ILE A 177 1.84 1.62 18.60
CA ILE A 177 1.24 1.94 19.91
C ILE A 177 2.17 2.86 20.71
N GLN A 178 3.47 2.57 20.75
CA GLN A 178 4.44 3.41 21.44
C GLN A 178 4.40 4.88 20.98
N VAL A 179 4.32 5.14 19.68
CA VAL A 179 4.32 6.51 19.16
C VAL A 179 2.99 7.21 19.41
N VAL A 180 1.88 6.49 19.33
CA VAL A 180 0.57 7.05 19.69
C VAL A 180 0.52 7.35 21.18
N GLN A 181 1.09 6.50 22.04
CA GLN A 181 1.18 6.77 23.48
C GLN A 181 2.00 8.03 23.77
N LEU A 182 3.15 8.21 23.10
CA LEU A 182 3.94 9.44 23.21
C LEU A 182 3.12 10.70 22.85
N ALA A 183 2.29 10.62 21.80
CA ALA A 183 1.42 11.73 21.44
C ALA A 183 0.33 11.99 22.49
N ILE A 184 -0.26 10.93 23.06
CA ILE A 184 -1.24 11.01 24.14
C ILE A 184 -0.63 11.70 25.38
N ASP A 185 0.56 11.26 25.77
CA ASP A 185 1.27 11.78 26.94
C ASP A 185 1.67 13.26 26.75
N ALA A 186 2.20 13.59 25.57
CA ALA A 186 2.62 14.95 25.25
C ALA A 186 1.45 15.95 25.19
N THR A 187 0.24 15.49 24.88
CA THR A 187 -0.95 16.35 24.74
C THR A 187 -1.91 16.30 25.91
N GLY A 188 -1.67 15.44 26.92
CA GLY A 188 -2.61 15.21 28.02
C GLY A 188 -3.96 14.64 27.57
N MET A 189 -4.00 13.93 26.43
CA MET A 189 -5.25 13.44 25.83
C MET A 189 -6.02 12.49 26.74
N THR A 190 -5.38 11.83 27.69
CA THR A 190 -6.04 11.00 28.71
C THR A 190 -6.94 11.78 29.66
N GLU A 191 -6.65 13.04 29.89
CA GLU A 191 -7.42 13.93 30.76
C GLU A 191 -8.67 14.50 30.06
N VAL A 192 -8.69 14.40 28.72
CA VAL A 192 -9.82 14.88 27.91
C VAL A 192 -10.99 13.90 28.03
N PRO A 193 -12.25 14.39 28.22
CA PRO A 193 -13.44 13.53 28.24
C PRO A 193 -13.54 12.66 26.97
N LEU A 194 -14.02 11.43 27.09
CA LEU A 194 -14.11 10.45 25.99
C LEU A 194 -14.83 10.99 24.75
N ALA A 195 -15.84 11.82 24.92
CA ALA A 195 -16.59 12.40 23.82
C ALA A 195 -15.77 13.39 22.97
N ASP A 196 -14.80 14.04 23.60
CA ASP A 196 -13.99 15.10 22.99
C ASP A 196 -12.60 14.62 22.58
N ARG A 197 -12.27 13.35 22.84
CA ARG A 197 -10.98 12.77 22.44
C ARG A 197 -10.81 12.79 20.95
N THR A 198 -9.57 12.94 20.53
CA THR A 198 -9.18 12.97 19.12
C THR A 198 -9.64 11.71 18.35
N ARG A 199 -9.84 11.89 17.07
CA ARG A 199 -9.97 10.78 16.11
C ARG A 199 -8.62 10.54 15.46
N ARG A 200 -8.31 9.30 15.15
CA ARG A 200 -7.04 8.97 14.52
C ARG A 200 -7.25 8.46 13.10
N LEU A 201 -6.56 9.10 12.16
CA LEU A 201 -6.51 8.72 10.75
C LEU A 201 -5.19 7.98 10.46
N SER A 202 -5.26 6.83 9.80
CA SER A 202 -4.10 6.12 9.26
C SER A 202 -4.43 5.49 7.92
N ASP A 203 -3.41 5.02 7.23
CA ASP A 203 -3.57 4.11 6.12
C ASP A 203 -4.05 2.71 6.60
N ASP A 204 -4.18 1.77 5.65
CA ASP A 204 -4.58 0.38 5.87
C ASP A 204 -3.38 -0.56 6.03
N GLY A 205 -2.21 -0.06 6.41
CA GLY A 205 -1.02 -0.85 6.66
C GLY A 205 -1.26 -1.94 7.72
N PRO A 206 -0.59 -3.12 7.61
CA PRO A 206 -0.87 -4.29 8.47
C PRO A 206 -0.82 -4.00 9.97
N GLY A 207 0.13 -3.16 10.41
CA GLY A 207 0.25 -2.76 11.82
C GLY A 207 -0.97 -1.97 12.30
N TYR A 208 -1.50 -1.07 11.46
CA TYR A 208 -2.63 -0.21 11.77
C TYR A 208 -3.97 -0.96 11.80
N VAL A 209 -4.14 -2.00 10.99
CA VAL A 209 -5.37 -2.82 10.97
C VAL A 209 -5.32 -3.99 11.95
N SER A 210 -4.22 -4.18 12.68
CA SER A 210 -4.05 -5.24 13.65
C SER A 210 -5.09 -5.17 14.77
N ARG A 211 -5.45 -6.33 15.33
CA ARG A 211 -6.35 -6.39 16.48
C ARG A 211 -5.76 -5.68 17.70
N ALA A 212 -4.50 -5.93 18.02
CA ALA A 212 -3.82 -5.32 19.15
C ALA A 212 -3.86 -3.79 19.12
N PHE A 213 -3.63 -3.21 17.94
CA PHE A 213 -3.68 -1.78 17.78
C PHE A 213 -5.10 -1.20 17.94
N ARG A 214 -6.11 -1.88 17.41
CA ARG A 214 -7.53 -1.48 17.58
C ARG A 214 -7.98 -1.59 19.03
N ASP A 215 -7.60 -2.68 19.71
CA ASP A 215 -7.93 -2.90 21.13
C ASP A 215 -7.29 -1.81 22.00
N TYR A 216 -6.03 -1.43 21.72
CA TYR A 216 -5.35 -0.32 22.37
C TYR A 216 -6.08 1.02 22.15
N LEU A 217 -6.42 1.37 20.91
CA LEU A 217 -7.13 2.62 20.63
C LEU A 217 -8.50 2.67 21.32
N SER A 218 -9.20 1.55 21.39
CA SER A 218 -10.45 1.41 22.14
C SER A 218 -10.25 1.64 23.64
N LEU A 219 -9.17 1.08 24.21
CA LEU A 219 -8.81 1.26 25.63
C LEU A 219 -8.55 2.73 25.96
N VAL A 220 -7.80 3.44 25.12
CA VAL A 220 -7.53 4.87 25.32
C VAL A 220 -8.64 5.79 24.81
N GLY A 221 -9.76 5.25 24.33
CA GLY A 221 -10.92 6.00 23.87
C GLY A 221 -10.70 6.83 22.61
N ILE A 222 -9.74 6.47 21.76
CA ILE A 222 -9.45 7.15 20.50
C ILE A 222 -10.13 6.40 19.35
N ARG A 223 -10.99 7.08 18.62
CA ARG A 223 -11.70 6.51 17.48
C ARG A 223 -10.80 6.38 16.26
N HIS A 224 -10.66 5.17 15.75
CA HIS A 224 -9.84 4.89 14.58
C HIS A 224 -10.64 5.14 13.27
N ILE A 225 -10.05 5.90 12.36
CA ILE A 225 -10.53 6.13 11.01
C ILE A 225 -9.46 5.60 10.05
N LEU A 226 -9.81 4.62 9.23
CA LEU A 226 -8.94 4.13 8.16
C LEU A 226 -9.13 4.99 6.91
N ALA A 227 -8.02 5.41 6.31
CA ALA A 227 -8.05 6.06 5.01
C ALA A 227 -8.63 5.11 3.96
N ALA A 228 -9.51 5.60 3.10
CA ALA A 228 -10.03 4.77 2.02
C ALA A 228 -8.89 4.40 1.05
N PRO A 229 -8.81 3.14 0.60
CA PRO A 229 -7.82 2.71 -0.38
C PRO A 229 -7.85 3.60 -1.62
N TYR A 230 -6.68 3.89 -2.17
CA TYR A 230 -6.52 4.72 -3.39
C TYR A 230 -7.01 6.18 -3.28
N ARG A 231 -7.13 6.74 -2.08
CA ARG A 231 -7.39 8.17 -1.88
C ARG A 231 -6.21 8.87 -1.18
N PRO A 232 -5.15 9.22 -1.92
CA PRO A 232 -3.95 9.86 -1.37
C PRO A 232 -4.25 11.23 -0.74
N GLN A 233 -5.35 11.87 -1.12
CA GLN A 233 -5.78 13.16 -0.56
C GLN A 233 -6.04 13.11 0.95
N THR A 234 -6.34 11.93 1.47
CA THR A 234 -6.69 11.74 2.88
C THR A 234 -5.48 11.94 3.80
N ASN A 235 -4.28 11.56 3.37
CA ASN A 235 -3.03 11.69 4.13
C ASN A 235 -2.06 12.72 3.54
N GLY A 236 -2.51 13.52 2.57
CA GLY A 236 -1.66 14.42 1.79
C GLY A 236 -0.93 15.51 2.58
N LYS A 237 -1.35 15.81 3.82
CA LYS A 237 -0.60 16.73 4.72
C LYS A 237 0.64 16.04 5.26
N LEU A 238 0.48 14.80 5.72
CA LEU A 238 1.56 14.00 6.28
C LEU A 238 2.53 13.50 5.21
N GLU A 239 2.03 13.16 4.01
CA GLU A 239 2.89 12.86 2.85
C GLU A 239 3.81 14.03 2.50
N ARG A 240 3.29 15.28 2.48
CA ARG A 240 4.11 16.48 2.24
C ARG A 240 5.14 16.72 3.34
N TYR A 241 4.79 16.43 4.59
CA TYR A 241 5.74 16.46 5.69
C TYR A 241 6.86 15.43 5.45
N HIS A 242 6.50 14.18 5.12
CA HIS A 242 7.47 13.13 4.81
C HIS A 242 8.36 13.46 3.61
N GLN A 243 7.82 14.12 2.59
CA GLN A 243 8.64 14.62 1.48
C GLN A 243 9.63 15.69 1.96
N SER A 244 9.18 16.63 2.81
CA SER A 244 10.02 17.70 3.34
C SER A 244 11.15 17.16 4.21
N ILE A 245 10.86 16.27 5.16
CA ILE A 245 11.90 15.70 6.02
C ILE A 245 12.87 14.82 5.24
N LYS A 246 12.41 14.06 4.24
CA LYS A 246 13.29 13.29 3.36
C LYS A 246 14.23 14.17 2.54
N GLN A 247 13.76 15.33 2.08
CA GLN A 247 14.58 16.28 1.35
C GLN A 247 15.68 16.90 2.22
N ASP A 248 15.42 17.09 3.50
CA ASP A 248 16.35 17.71 4.44
C ASP A 248 17.29 16.65 5.07
N VAL A 249 16.72 15.62 5.67
CA VAL A 249 17.45 14.61 6.44
C VAL A 249 18.22 13.62 5.55
N ASN A 250 17.74 13.28 4.34
CA ASN A 250 18.46 12.38 3.44
C ASN A 250 19.62 13.02 2.64
N GLN A 251 19.94 14.27 2.89
CA GLN A 251 21.07 14.93 2.18
C GLN A 251 22.43 14.35 2.55
N VAL A 252 22.55 13.73 3.72
CA VAL A 252 23.78 13.16 4.24
C VAL A 252 23.56 11.69 4.58
N PRO A 253 24.47 10.77 4.21
CA PRO A 253 24.41 9.40 4.68
C PRO A 253 24.76 9.35 6.17
N TYR A 254 23.93 8.65 6.96
CA TYR A 254 24.16 8.43 8.39
C TYR A 254 24.92 7.12 8.61
N GLU A 255 25.93 7.15 9.46
CA GLU A 255 26.74 5.96 9.81
C GLU A 255 26.21 5.26 11.05
N VAL A 256 25.51 5.98 11.92
CA VAL A 256 24.87 5.42 13.12
C VAL A 256 23.41 5.92 13.27
N PRO A 257 22.52 5.09 13.82
CA PRO A 257 21.11 5.47 13.97
C PRO A 257 20.88 6.72 14.83
N GLY A 258 21.74 6.96 15.82
CA GLY A 258 21.68 8.13 16.70
C GLY A 258 21.84 9.45 15.95
N ASP A 259 22.68 9.50 14.91
CA ASP A 259 22.85 10.72 14.10
C ASP A 259 21.59 11.02 13.28
N LEU A 260 20.92 9.99 12.77
CA LEU A 260 19.63 10.12 12.11
C LEU A 260 18.56 10.63 13.09
N GLU A 261 18.57 10.15 14.34
CA GLU A 261 17.63 10.59 15.38
C GLU A 261 17.86 12.08 15.73
N VAL A 262 19.09 12.50 15.90
CA VAL A 262 19.45 13.92 16.16
C VAL A 262 19.04 14.80 14.99
N ALA A 263 19.31 14.42 13.77
CA ALA A 263 18.90 15.17 12.57
C ALA A 263 17.38 15.26 12.45
N THR A 264 16.68 14.17 12.72
CA THR A 264 15.21 14.12 12.74
C THR A 264 14.63 15.04 13.82
N LEU A 265 15.20 15.02 15.03
CA LEU A 265 14.81 15.90 16.14
C LEU A 265 14.96 17.38 15.74
N GLY A 266 16.10 17.74 15.18
CA GLY A 266 16.36 19.10 14.71
C GLY A 266 15.38 19.56 13.63
N PHE A 267 15.05 18.66 12.68
CA PHE A 267 14.08 18.97 11.66
C PHE A 267 12.66 19.12 12.21
N VAL A 268 12.22 18.27 13.13
CA VAL A 268 10.88 18.37 13.76
C VAL A 268 10.76 19.65 14.55
N ASP A 269 11.79 20.03 15.32
CA ASP A 269 11.83 21.31 16.04
C ASP A 269 11.69 22.49 15.08
N TYR A 270 12.49 22.51 14.01
CA TYR A 270 12.39 23.53 12.97
C TYR A 270 11.00 23.56 12.32
N TYR A 271 10.46 22.39 11.98
CA TYR A 271 9.16 22.28 11.33
C TYR A 271 8.02 22.81 12.19
N ASN A 272 7.99 22.47 13.47
CA ASN A 272 6.93 22.88 14.39
C ASN A 272 7.02 24.37 14.78
N HIS A 273 8.22 24.86 15.08
CA HIS A 273 8.38 26.16 15.75
C HIS A 273 8.91 27.28 14.85
N ARG A 274 9.52 26.95 13.69
CA ARG A 274 10.22 27.96 12.87
C ARG A 274 9.78 27.98 11.41
N ARG A 275 9.19 26.91 10.91
CA ARG A 275 8.77 26.84 9.53
C ARG A 275 7.39 27.46 9.33
N TYR A 276 7.34 28.56 8.56
CA TYR A 276 6.07 29.15 8.14
C TYR A 276 5.36 28.34 7.07
N HIS A 277 4.06 28.15 7.24
CA HIS A 277 3.23 27.38 6.33
C HIS A 277 2.21 28.29 5.64
N LYS A 278 2.32 28.42 4.30
CA LYS A 278 1.36 29.20 3.50
C LYS A 278 -0.10 28.79 3.75
N ALA A 279 -0.33 27.50 3.92
CA ALA A 279 -1.68 26.96 4.16
C ALA A 279 -2.19 27.14 5.61
N LEU A 280 -1.36 27.68 6.48
CA LEU A 280 -1.69 28.10 7.85
C LEU A 280 -1.61 29.63 7.99
N SER A 281 -1.80 30.37 6.89
CA SER A 281 -1.72 31.83 6.87
C SER A 281 -0.32 32.39 7.24
N ASN A 282 0.74 31.64 6.90
CA ASN A 282 2.14 31.95 7.14
C ASN A 282 2.51 32.04 8.65
N VAL A 283 1.91 31.21 9.47
CA VAL A 283 2.32 30.97 10.86
C VAL A 283 2.91 29.57 11.00
N THR A 284 3.52 29.28 12.15
CA THR A 284 4.09 27.97 12.44
C THR A 284 3.01 26.97 12.87
N PRO A 285 3.24 25.66 12.73
CA PRO A 285 2.33 24.66 13.25
C PRO A 285 2.04 24.79 14.75
N ASP A 286 3.04 25.18 15.54
CA ASP A 286 2.91 25.32 16.98
C ASP A 286 2.05 26.52 17.36
N ASP A 287 2.16 27.66 16.63
CA ASP A 287 1.30 28.86 16.84
C ASP A 287 -0.19 28.47 16.65
N VAL A 288 -0.48 27.66 15.61
CA VAL A 288 -1.85 27.19 15.34
C VAL A 288 -2.31 26.17 16.39
N LEU A 289 -1.41 25.30 16.86
CA LEU A 289 -1.73 24.28 17.87
C LEU A 289 -2.10 24.94 19.21
N ARG A 290 -1.40 26.00 19.59
CA ARG A 290 -1.63 26.74 20.83
C ARG A 290 -2.79 27.74 20.74
N GLY A 291 -3.26 28.02 19.53
CA GLY A 291 -4.30 29.03 19.31
C GLY A 291 -3.79 30.46 19.15
N ASP A 292 -2.46 30.66 19.13
CA ASP A 292 -1.82 31.95 18.98
C ASP A 292 -1.85 32.47 17.51
N GLY A 293 -2.21 31.60 16.56
CA GLY A 293 -2.24 31.91 15.12
C GLY A 293 -3.48 32.66 14.62
N THR A 294 -4.41 33.07 15.48
CA THR A 294 -5.64 33.80 15.11
C THR A 294 -5.53 35.29 15.41
N GLY A 295 -4.37 35.87 15.12
CA GLY A 295 -4.14 37.32 15.27
C GLY A 295 -4.40 38.05 13.96
N SER A 296 -5.60 38.70 13.88
CA SER A 296 -5.99 39.83 12.99
C SER A 296 -6.33 39.46 11.56
#